data_53e28f064d5d8d8b1af8275b94b1db65
#
_entry.id   53e28f064d5d8d8b1af8275b94b1db65
#
_cell.length_a   1.000
_cell.length_b   1.000
_cell.length_c   1.000
_cell.angle_alpha   90.00
_cell.angle_beta   90.00
_cell.angle_gamma   90.00
#
_symmetry.space_group_name_H-M   'P 1'
#
loop_
_entity.id
_entity.type
_entity.pdbx_description
1 polymer ?
#
loop_
_entity_poly.entity_id
_entity_poly.type
_entity_poly.pdbx_seq_one_letter_code
_entity_poly.pdbx_strand_id
1 'polypeptide(L)'
;MLNLDGDTALCLNKKTSDTENIPITELVSVAQFGEPIFPTLQPIVSVENAPDSDLWHAIIEADNFHALQLLEYLYPKKVDCIYIDPPYNTGARDWKYNNNYVDSSDNWRHSKWLSMMQKRLKIAKRILNPDTGVLIVTIDEHEVHHLRILLEEIFTGANIRMITSVINPKGVSQGSFARVEEYIFYIFMPESKLSLWSDPMLGEYLPSQKVRWAVLLRSGADTQREDSKNLFYSILIDPEKHKVIKAGCPLLPLSEHPTIGEKIDGYEVAWPIRTDLSEGRWMVSADTLNRLIDKGYVSLGGFDKKRNTWAITYLSEKSRRQIDSGDIIIEGRDEETGVVKVKYTGDKNQEVRTVWNRALHNAGTYGSDILTNTIGSARSFSFPKSLYAVHDSIGLIVKDNPDALIVDFFAGSGTTLHAVNLLNAEDKGNRRCILVTNNEVSEAEARELKATGYHQGDPEWENRGICRSVTWPRTEYSILGKRADGTILPGEYYTNQTTTKEVNRSFYQLGFVEDPTALTLAAKKQIVALIGKNKLHNPSLKLTVVS
;
A
#
# COMPACT_ATOMS: atom_id res chain seq x y z
N MET A 1 -32.08 -4.19 35.84
CA MET A 1 -33.03 -3.18 35.32
C MET A 1 -34.32 -3.89 34.97
N LEU A 2 -35.48 -3.37 35.40
CA LEU A 2 -36.80 -3.98 35.18
C LEU A 2 -37.60 -3.24 34.10
N ASN A 3 -37.45 -1.94 34.00
CA ASN A 3 -38.15 -1.10 33.02
C ASN A 3 -37.42 0.20 32.78
N LEU A 4 -37.63 0.80 31.60
CA LEU A 4 -37.13 2.14 31.23
C LEU A 4 -38.31 3.10 31.05
N ASP A 5 -38.26 4.25 31.71
CA ASP A 5 -39.25 5.29 31.58
C ASP A 5 -38.56 6.66 31.40
N GLY A 6 -38.50 7.08 30.13
CA GLY A 6 -37.77 8.29 29.76
C GLY A 6 -36.28 8.20 30.10
N ASP A 7 -35.78 9.13 30.90
CA ASP A 7 -34.38 9.21 31.33
C ASP A 7 -34.09 8.45 32.64
N THR A 8 -35.04 7.66 33.14
CA THR A 8 -34.88 6.85 34.37
C THR A 8 -35.14 5.36 34.12
N ALA A 9 -34.42 4.53 34.85
CA ALA A 9 -34.57 3.09 34.83
C ALA A 9 -35.04 2.57 36.20
N LEU A 10 -36.09 1.77 36.20
CA LEU A 10 -36.51 1.03 37.40
C LEU A 10 -35.55 -0.15 37.60
N CYS A 11 -34.75 -0.06 38.65
CA CYS A 11 -33.73 -1.07 38.99
C CYS A 11 -34.15 -1.89 40.20
N LEU A 12 -33.89 -3.22 40.16
CA LEU A 12 -34.09 -4.09 41.30
C LEU A 12 -32.75 -4.29 42.00
N ASN A 13 -32.69 -3.97 43.28
CA ASN A 13 -31.58 -4.32 44.13
C ASN A 13 -31.64 -5.80 44.44
N LYS A 14 -30.76 -6.60 43.88
CA LYS A 14 -30.72 -8.07 44.04
C LYS A 14 -30.45 -8.52 45.48
N LYS A 15 -29.94 -7.64 46.37
CA LYS A 15 -29.65 -7.98 47.76
C LYS A 15 -30.83 -7.71 48.69
N THR A 16 -31.56 -6.62 48.46
CA THR A 16 -32.67 -6.20 49.31
C THR A 16 -34.02 -6.52 48.71
N SER A 17 -34.09 -6.85 47.41
CA SER A 17 -35.32 -7.03 46.62
C SER A 17 -36.18 -5.75 46.51
N ASP A 18 -35.61 -4.58 46.83
CA ASP A 18 -36.27 -3.29 46.63
C ASP A 18 -36.08 -2.80 45.22
N THR A 19 -37.04 -2.00 44.75
CA THR A 19 -36.95 -1.33 43.44
C THR A 19 -36.71 0.16 43.60
N GLU A 20 -35.80 0.71 42.81
CA GLU A 20 -35.43 2.14 42.80
C GLU A 20 -35.36 2.65 41.37
N ASN A 21 -35.85 3.90 41.17
CA ASN A 21 -35.66 4.60 39.90
C ASN A 21 -34.33 5.33 39.92
N ILE A 22 -33.43 4.91 39.02
CA ILE A 22 -32.11 5.48 38.89
C ILE A 22 -32.02 6.19 37.53
N PRO A 23 -31.45 7.39 37.46
CA PRO A 23 -31.15 8.06 36.17
C PRO A 23 -30.29 7.17 35.28
N ILE A 24 -30.61 7.07 34.00
CA ILE A 24 -29.86 6.26 33.05
C ILE A 24 -28.39 6.68 32.99
N THR A 25 -28.12 7.97 33.20
CA THR A 25 -26.74 8.51 33.24
C THR A 25 -25.91 8.00 34.42
N GLU A 26 -26.52 7.47 35.45
CA GLU A 26 -25.85 6.88 36.63
C GLU A 26 -25.70 5.36 36.53
N LEU A 27 -26.24 4.74 35.48
CA LEU A 27 -26.19 3.29 35.28
C LEU A 27 -25.00 2.91 34.41
N VAL A 28 -24.25 1.94 34.88
CA VAL A 28 -23.19 1.29 34.11
C VAL A 28 -23.65 -0.12 33.70
N SER A 29 -23.66 -0.42 32.42
CA SER A 29 -23.93 -1.77 31.94
C SER A 29 -22.85 -2.72 32.42
N VAL A 30 -23.23 -3.74 33.16
CA VAL A 30 -22.32 -4.79 33.64
C VAL A 30 -22.85 -6.13 33.16
N ALA A 31 -22.08 -6.86 32.34
CA ALA A 31 -22.36 -8.24 31.98
C ALA A 31 -21.79 -9.18 33.07
N GLN A 32 -22.57 -10.19 33.46
CA GLN A 32 -22.05 -11.24 34.33
C GLN A 32 -21.25 -12.25 33.51
N PHE A 33 -20.23 -12.88 34.13
CA PHE A 33 -19.48 -13.95 33.48
C PHE A 33 -20.42 -15.10 33.08
N GLY A 34 -20.42 -15.42 31.76
CA GLY A 34 -21.29 -16.44 31.18
C GLY A 34 -22.61 -15.94 30.58
N GLU A 35 -22.95 -14.65 30.75
CA GLU A 35 -24.06 -14.03 29.99
C GLU A 35 -23.61 -13.66 28.57
N PRO A 36 -24.43 -13.95 27.54
CA PRO A 36 -24.10 -13.55 26.18
C PRO A 36 -24.18 -12.03 26.04
N ILE A 37 -23.13 -11.43 25.51
CA ILE A 37 -23.10 -10.01 25.13
C ILE A 37 -22.91 -9.90 23.61
N PHE A 38 -23.58 -8.96 23.00
CA PHE A 38 -23.57 -8.78 21.55
C PHE A 38 -22.94 -7.44 21.20
N PRO A 39 -21.94 -7.41 20.29
CA PRO A 39 -21.34 -6.15 19.86
C PRO A 39 -22.35 -5.33 19.06
N THR A 40 -22.36 -4.02 19.30
CA THR A 40 -23.17 -3.05 18.58
C THR A 40 -22.36 -1.78 18.30
N LEU A 41 -22.80 -0.98 17.33
CA LEU A 41 -22.24 0.33 17.05
C LEU A 41 -23.20 1.41 17.54
N GLN A 42 -22.69 2.28 18.40
CA GLN A 42 -23.40 3.48 18.84
C GLN A 42 -22.91 4.67 18.01
N PRO A 43 -23.81 5.39 17.31
CA PRO A 43 -23.41 6.54 16.53
C PRO A 43 -22.98 7.69 17.45
N ILE A 44 -21.84 8.29 17.16
CA ILE A 44 -21.39 9.51 17.83
C ILE A 44 -21.74 10.72 16.96
N VAL A 45 -21.25 10.73 15.73
CA VAL A 45 -21.49 11.82 14.77
C VAL A 45 -21.33 11.29 13.35
N SER A 46 -22.08 11.86 12.42
CA SER A 46 -21.92 11.61 10.99
C SER A 46 -21.96 12.94 10.23
N VAL A 47 -21.20 13.01 9.16
CA VAL A 47 -21.21 14.13 8.23
C VAL A 47 -21.54 13.58 6.85
N GLU A 48 -22.67 13.99 6.33
CA GLU A 48 -23.15 13.66 5.02
C GLU A 48 -22.76 14.79 4.05
N ASN A 49 -21.63 14.62 3.40
CA ASN A 49 -21.05 15.63 2.50
C ASN A 49 -21.44 15.40 1.03
N ALA A 50 -21.96 14.24 0.72
CA ALA A 50 -22.45 13.82 -0.59
C ALA A 50 -23.72 12.97 -0.41
N PRO A 51 -24.91 13.57 -0.24
CA PRO A 51 -26.17 12.86 0.07
C PRO A 51 -26.54 11.78 -0.95
N ASP A 52 -26.19 12.00 -2.22
CA ASP A 52 -26.49 11.07 -3.33
C ASP A 52 -25.42 9.99 -3.53
N SER A 53 -24.34 9.99 -2.72
CA SER A 53 -23.23 9.05 -2.83
C SER A 53 -23.38 7.90 -1.83
N ASP A 54 -23.15 6.67 -2.32
CA ASP A 54 -23.05 5.48 -1.47
C ASP A 54 -21.63 5.28 -0.88
N LEU A 55 -20.71 6.22 -1.10
CA LEU A 55 -19.35 6.17 -0.56
C LEU A 55 -19.32 6.66 0.89
N TRP A 56 -19.11 5.72 1.81
CA TRP A 56 -18.99 5.99 3.23
C TRP A 56 -17.68 5.46 3.78
N HIS A 57 -16.97 6.30 4.53
CA HIS A 57 -15.89 5.88 5.40
C HIS A 57 -16.41 5.75 6.83
N ALA A 58 -15.81 4.86 7.62
CA ALA A 58 -16.19 4.66 9.01
C ALA A 58 -14.99 4.79 9.94
N ILE A 59 -15.20 5.42 11.10
CA ILE A 59 -14.27 5.42 12.22
C ILE A 59 -14.97 4.75 13.40
N ILE A 60 -14.31 3.75 14.00
CA ILE A 60 -14.82 3.00 15.14
C ILE A 60 -13.89 3.28 16.33
N GLU A 61 -14.42 3.95 17.34
CA GLU A 61 -13.77 4.14 18.63
C GLU A 61 -13.94 2.87 19.47
N ALA A 62 -12.88 2.08 19.60
CA ALA A 62 -12.93 0.81 20.31
C ALA A 62 -11.54 0.24 20.60
N ASP A 63 -11.44 -0.74 21.51
CA ASP A 63 -10.36 -1.71 21.46
C ASP A 63 -10.46 -2.49 20.15
N ASN A 64 -9.36 -2.57 19.45
CA ASN A 64 -9.33 -3.14 18.10
C ASN A 64 -9.60 -4.66 18.07
N PHE A 65 -9.37 -5.40 19.15
CA PHE A 65 -9.71 -6.82 19.19
C PHE A 65 -11.23 -7.01 19.14
N HIS A 66 -11.98 -6.22 19.89
CA HIS A 66 -13.45 -6.28 19.90
C HIS A 66 -14.05 -5.75 18.59
N ALA A 67 -13.53 -4.66 18.09
CA ALA A 67 -13.95 -4.13 16.79
C ALA A 67 -13.70 -5.14 15.65
N LEU A 68 -12.56 -5.83 15.66
CA LEU A 68 -12.25 -6.87 14.68
C LEU A 68 -13.24 -8.03 14.74
N GLN A 69 -13.72 -8.44 15.92
CA GLN A 69 -14.76 -9.47 16.05
C GLN A 69 -16.08 -9.04 15.37
N LEU A 70 -16.45 -7.77 15.50
CA LEU A 70 -17.60 -7.22 14.77
C LEU A 70 -17.34 -7.19 13.26
N LEU A 71 -16.16 -6.71 12.84
CA LEU A 71 -15.79 -6.67 11.43
C LEU A 71 -15.70 -8.06 10.80
N GLU A 72 -15.30 -9.08 11.55
CA GLU A 72 -15.32 -10.48 11.10
C GLU A 72 -16.75 -10.93 10.75
N TYR A 73 -17.73 -10.52 11.54
CA TYR A 73 -19.12 -10.80 11.25
C TYR A 73 -19.65 -10.04 10.03
N LEU A 74 -19.26 -8.77 9.87
CA LEU A 74 -19.76 -7.89 8.81
C LEU A 74 -19.05 -8.11 7.47
N TYR A 75 -17.74 -8.37 7.50
CA TYR A 75 -16.87 -8.41 6.31
C TYR A 75 -16.05 -9.70 6.18
N PRO A 76 -16.59 -10.90 6.39
CA PRO A 76 -15.82 -12.13 6.27
C PRO A 76 -15.29 -12.27 4.83
N LYS A 77 -13.96 -12.37 4.67
CA LYS A 77 -13.29 -12.55 3.37
C LYS A 77 -13.58 -11.45 2.33
N LYS A 78 -13.82 -10.21 2.80
CA LYS A 78 -14.25 -9.10 1.92
C LYS A 78 -13.24 -7.96 1.82
N VAL A 79 -12.28 -7.89 2.72
CA VAL A 79 -11.32 -6.79 2.78
C VAL A 79 -10.24 -6.99 1.73
N ASP A 80 -10.00 -5.99 0.89
CA ASP A 80 -9.01 -6.05 -0.17
C ASP A 80 -7.61 -5.69 0.33
N CYS A 81 -7.52 -4.71 1.24
CA CYS A 81 -6.26 -4.29 1.82
C CYS A 81 -6.43 -4.00 3.31
N ILE A 82 -5.54 -4.57 4.11
CA ILE A 82 -5.40 -4.20 5.52
C ILE A 82 -4.05 -3.49 5.65
N TYR A 83 -4.06 -2.25 6.17
CA TYR A 83 -2.86 -1.52 6.53
C TYR A 83 -2.85 -1.30 8.03
N ILE A 84 -1.78 -1.66 8.73
CA ILE A 84 -1.65 -1.46 10.17
C ILE A 84 -0.27 -0.97 10.58
N ASP A 85 -0.27 -0.10 11.58
CA ASP A 85 0.91 0.42 12.25
C ASP A 85 0.81 0.11 13.76
N PRO A 86 1.11 -1.14 14.17
CA PRO A 86 0.99 -1.54 15.58
C PRO A 86 2.06 -0.84 16.43
N PRO A 87 1.89 -0.79 17.78
CA PRO A 87 2.93 -0.29 18.66
C PRO A 87 4.23 -1.08 18.50
N TYR A 88 5.36 -0.38 18.45
CA TYR A 88 6.67 -0.97 18.12
C TYR A 88 7.37 -1.64 19.30
N ASN A 89 6.74 -1.64 20.47
CA ASN A 89 7.28 -2.27 21.68
C ASN A 89 8.66 -1.72 22.10
N THR A 90 8.86 -0.43 21.90
CA THR A 90 10.15 0.26 22.20
C THR A 90 10.49 0.26 23.67
N GLY A 91 9.53 -0.03 24.54
CA GLY A 91 9.64 0.11 25.99
C GLY A 91 9.33 1.52 26.52
N ALA A 92 8.87 2.42 25.64
CA ALA A 92 8.48 3.78 26.00
C ALA A 92 7.03 3.90 26.51
N ARG A 93 6.43 2.81 26.96
CA ARG A 93 5.01 2.71 27.38
C ARG A 93 4.03 3.07 26.27
N ASP A 94 4.34 2.64 25.07
CA ASP A 94 3.59 2.88 23.85
C ASP A 94 2.38 1.95 23.67
N TRP A 95 2.22 0.95 24.54
CA TRP A 95 1.07 0.04 24.51
C TRP A 95 0.76 -0.62 25.85
N LYS A 96 -0.44 -1.20 25.98
CA LYS A 96 -0.93 -1.84 27.22
C LYS A 96 -1.19 -3.34 27.02
N TYR A 97 -0.89 -4.11 28.05
CA TYR A 97 -1.30 -5.49 28.16
C TYR A 97 -1.99 -5.72 29.53
N ASN A 98 -3.19 -6.31 29.51
CA ASN A 98 -4.01 -6.48 30.71
C ASN A 98 -4.19 -5.16 31.52
N ASN A 99 -4.43 -4.04 30.81
CA ASN A 99 -4.57 -2.69 31.35
C ASN A 99 -3.32 -2.05 31.99
N ASN A 100 -2.19 -2.77 31.99
CA ASN A 100 -0.91 -2.21 32.44
C ASN A 100 -0.04 -1.86 31.23
N TYR A 101 0.66 -0.73 31.31
CA TYR A 101 1.68 -0.39 30.32
C TYR A 101 2.82 -1.41 30.36
N VAL A 102 3.33 -1.75 29.18
CA VAL A 102 4.52 -2.59 28.99
C VAL A 102 5.72 -1.68 28.82
N ASP A 103 6.74 -1.84 29.66
CA ASP A 103 7.95 -1.05 29.62
C ASP A 103 9.21 -1.89 29.31
N SER A 104 10.36 -1.21 29.18
CA SER A 104 11.61 -1.85 28.80
C SER A 104 12.14 -2.84 29.83
N SER A 105 11.72 -2.74 31.10
CA SER A 105 12.13 -3.65 32.18
C SER A 105 11.32 -4.96 32.21
N ASP A 106 10.25 -5.06 31.41
CA ASP A 106 9.42 -6.26 31.35
C ASP A 106 10.13 -7.36 30.54
N ASN A 107 10.61 -8.37 31.22
CA ASN A 107 11.30 -9.52 30.60
C ASN A 107 10.41 -10.32 29.61
N TRP A 108 9.09 -10.17 29.68
CA TRP A 108 8.12 -10.85 28.82
C TRP A 108 7.51 -9.95 27.75
N ARG A 109 8.05 -8.75 27.56
CA ARG A 109 7.48 -7.75 26.66
C ARG A 109 7.26 -8.28 25.23
N HIS A 110 8.22 -9.01 24.67
CA HIS A 110 8.12 -9.60 23.32
C HIS A 110 7.00 -10.66 23.24
N SER A 111 6.92 -11.56 24.24
CA SER A 111 5.88 -12.60 24.30
C SER A 111 4.47 -12.00 24.47
N LYS A 112 4.35 -10.95 25.29
CA LYS A 112 3.10 -10.21 25.45
C LYS A 112 2.67 -9.53 24.16
N TRP A 113 3.62 -8.88 23.49
CA TRP A 113 3.39 -8.24 22.20
C TRP A 113 2.96 -9.25 21.13
N LEU A 114 3.66 -10.37 21.01
CA LEU A 114 3.30 -11.46 20.09
C LEU A 114 1.90 -12.02 20.38
N SER A 115 1.55 -12.22 21.66
CA SER A 115 0.21 -12.67 22.05
C SER A 115 -0.88 -11.67 21.65
N MET A 116 -0.62 -10.37 21.84
CA MET A 116 -1.53 -9.28 21.43
C MET A 116 -1.73 -9.27 19.91
N MET A 117 -0.64 -9.35 19.15
CA MET A 117 -0.67 -9.33 17.69
C MET A 117 -1.29 -10.61 17.11
N GLN A 118 -0.96 -11.78 17.65
CA GLN A 118 -1.47 -13.07 17.17
C GLN A 118 -3.00 -13.12 17.16
N LYS A 119 -3.64 -12.67 18.25
CA LYS A 119 -5.11 -12.64 18.36
C LYS A 119 -5.74 -11.79 17.24
N ARG A 120 -5.18 -10.62 16.99
CA ARG A 120 -5.65 -9.66 15.99
C ARG A 120 -5.37 -10.11 14.55
N LEU A 121 -4.17 -10.61 14.28
CA LEU A 121 -3.79 -11.11 12.96
C LEU A 121 -4.59 -12.34 12.53
N LYS A 122 -4.98 -13.22 13.48
CA LYS A 122 -5.87 -14.34 13.17
C LYS A 122 -7.25 -13.88 12.72
N ILE A 123 -7.79 -12.81 13.29
CA ILE A 123 -9.07 -12.23 12.83
C ILE A 123 -8.85 -11.48 11.51
N ALA A 124 -7.77 -10.70 11.39
CA ALA A 124 -7.42 -10.01 10.16
C ALA A 124 -7.37 -10.96 8.95
N LYS A 125 -6.77 -12.15 9.11
CA LYS A 125 -6.77 -13.19 8.07
C LYS A 125 -8.18 -13.63 7.67
N ARG A 126 -9.14 -13.68 8.60
CA ARG A 126 -10.51 -14.12 8.31
C ARG A 126 -11.36 -13.09 7.61
N ILE A 127 -11.07 -11.78 7.81
CA ILE A 127 -11.74 -10.71 7.09
C ILE A 127 -11.11 -10.41 5.73
N LEU A 128 -9.81 -10.68 5.58
CA LEU A 128 -9.06 -10.47 4.35
C LEU A 128 -9.58 -11.38 3.23
N ASN A 129 -9.66 -10.85 2.00
CA ASN A 129 -9.96 -11.65 0.82
C ASN A 129 -8.88 -12.75 0.68
N PRO A 130 -9.26 -14.04 0.67
CA PRO A 130 -8.30 -15.14 0.73
C PRO A 130 -7.49 -15.33 -0.56
N ASP A 131 -7.94 -14.76 -1.67
CA ASP A 131 -7.34 -14.93 -3.00
C ASP A 131 -6.49 -13.70 -3.37
N THR A 132 -7.07 -12.51 -3.27
CA THR A 132 -6.48 -11.26 -3.78
C THR A 132 -6.10 -10.27 -2.70
N GLY A 133 -6.44 -10.52 -1.44
CA GLY A 133 -6.20 -9.59 -0.34
C GLY A 133 -4.71 -9.40 -0.02
N VAL A 134 -4.37 -8.24 0.52
CA VAL A 134 -3.01 -7.96 1.00
C VAL A 134 -3.07 -7.33 2.39
N LEU A 135 -2.27 -7.87 3.30
CA LEU A 135 -2.00 -7.25 4.60
C LEU A 135 -0.66 -6.51 4.55
N ILE A 136 -0.66 -5.27 4.99
CA ILE A 136 0.53 -4.42 5.12
C ILE A 136 0.74 -4.12 6.61
N VAL A 137 1.95 -4.38 7.11
CA VAL A 137 2.30 -4.13 8.52
C VAL A 137 3.59 -3.35 8.59
N THR A 138 3.56 -2.17 9.19
CA THR A 138 4.77 -1.39 9.49
C THR A 138 5.32 -1.78 10.86
N ILE A 139 6.63 -1.78 11.01
CA ILE A 139 7.34 -2.16 12.24
C ILE A 139 8.76 -1.60 12.25
N ASP A 140 9.39 -1.53 13.42
CA ASP A 140 10.81 -1.17 13.56
C ASP A 140 11.69 -2.37 13.97
N GLU A 141 12.96 -2.08 14.27
CA GLU A 141 13.97 -3.08 14.63
C GLU A 141 13.64 -3.87 15.90
N HIS A 142 12.78 -3.35 16.79
CA HIS A 142 12.49 -4.01 18.07
C HIS A 142 11.71 -5.33 17.89
N GLU A 143 10.77 -5.36 16.94
CA GLU A 143 9.90 -6.51 16.75
C GLU A 143 9.89 -7.09 15.33
N VAL A 144 10.69 -6.54 14.39
CA VAL A 144 10.68 -6.98 12.98
C VAL A 144 10.90 -8.51 12.82
N HIS A 145 11.80 -9.09 13.58
CA HIS A 145 12.12 -10.52 13.49
C HIS A 145 11.02 -11.40 14.10
N HIS A 146 10.49 -10.99 15.24
CA HIS A 146 9.39 -11.70 15.92
C HIS A 146 8.11 -11.64 15.08
N LEU A 147 7.80 -10.47 14.52
CA LEU A 147 6.66 -10.28 13.63
C LEU A 147 6.78 -11.17 12.39
N ARG A 148 7.97 -11.25 11.78
CA ARG A 148 8.19 -12.07 10.59
C ARG A 148 7.82 -13.53 10.84
N ILE A 149 8.28 -14.12 11.94
CA ILE A 149 7.97 -15.51 12.32
C ILE A 149 6.46 -15.69 12.54
N LEU A 150 5.84 -14.77 13.26
CA LEU A 150 4.40 -14.81 13.52
C LEU A 150 3.56 -14.73 12.24
N LEU A 151 3.98 -13.89 11.27
CA LEU A 151 3.31 -13.76 9.99
C LEU A 151 3.41 -15.04 9.15
N GLU A 152 4.57 -15.71 9.15
CA GLU A 152 4.77 -16.99 8.47
C GLU A 152 3.92 -18.10 9.08
N GLU A 153 3.77 -18.13 10.40
CA GLU A 153 2.93 -19.08 11.11
C GLU A 153 1.44 -18.89 10.78
N ILE A 154 0.96 -17.64 10.81
CA ILE A 154 -0.46 -17.34 10.60
C ILE A 154 -0.85 -17.42 9.12
N PHE A 155 -0.06 -16.83 8.23
CA PHE A 155 -0.37 -16.70 6.79
C PHE A 155 0.36 -17.75 5.95
N THR A 156 0.21 -19.02 6.33
CA THR A 156 0.80 -20.14 5.58
C THR A 156 0.35 -20.11 4.11
N GLY A 157 1.31 -20.22 3.20
CA GLY A 157 1.08 -20.17 1.75
C GLY A 157 1.01 -18.78 1.13
N ALA A 158 1.01 -17.72 1.95
CA ALA A 158 1.12 -16.35 1.45
C ALA A 158 2.56 -16.00 1.04
N ASN A 159 2.70 -15.08 0.08
CA ASN A 159 4.00 -14.54 -0.29
C ASN A 159 4.32 -13.31 0.58
N ILE A 160 5.29 -13.43 1.48
CA ILE A 160 5.65 -12.36 2.41
C ILE A 160 6.91 -11.64 1.91
N ARG A 161 6.80 -10.32 1.70
CA ARG A 161 7.89 -9.43 1.31
C ARG A 161 8.14 -8.39 2.38
N MET A 162 9.40 -8.04 2.56
CA MET A 162 9.82 -6.97 3.47
C MET A 162 10.46 -5.84 2.67
N ILE A 163 10.03 -4.64 2.97
CA ILE A 163 10.55 -3.39 2.43
C ILE A 163 11.25 -2.63 3.56
N THR A 164 12.39 -2.03 3.28
CA THR A 164 13.05 -1.06 4.16
C THR A 164 12.71 0.34 3.68
N SER A 165 12.07 1.16 4.51
CA SER A 165 11.67 2.53 4.16
C SER A 165 12.45 3.55 4.96
N VAL A 166 13.15 4.46 4.30
CA VAL A 166 13.81 5.59 4.94
C VAL A 166 12.75 6.64 5.31
N ILE A 167 12.51 6.80 6.61
CA ILE A 167 11.48 7.71 7.14
C ILE A 167 12.05 8.99 7.74
N ASN A 168 13.34 9.00 8.05
CA ASN A 168 14.06 10.16 8.56
C ASN A 168 15.52 10.14 8.09
N PRO A 169 15.86 10.76 6.96
CA PRO A 169 17.23 10.74 6.43
C PRO A 169 18.28 11.37 7.36
N LYS A 170 17.87 12.23 8.31
CA LYS A 170 18.78 12.81 9.32
C LYS A 170 19.18 11.80 10.39
N GLY A 171 18.39 10.75 10.54
CA GLY A 171 18.55 9.72 11.55
C GLY A 171 18.21 10.19 12.98
N VAL A 172 18.00 9.20 13.84
CA VAL A 172 17.87 9.36 15.29
C VAL A 172 19.04 8.64 15.94
N SER A 173 19.89 9.36 16.67
CA SER A 173 21.07 8.77 17.32
C SER A 173 20.66 7.75 18.37
N GLN A 174 21.26 6.56 18.31
CA GLN A 174 21.06 5.45 19.26
C GLN A 174 22.36 5.06 19.97
N GLY A 175 23.32 6.00 20.05
CA GLY A 175 24.60 5.80 20.71
C GLY A 175 25.71 5.21 19.80
N SER A 176 25.37 4.46 18.75
CA SER A 176 26.32 3.94 17.75
C SER A 176 25.96 4.42 16.34
N PHE A 177 24.95 3.79 15.73
CA PHE A 177 24.44 4.22 14.43
C PHE A 177 23.19 5.08 14.60
N ALA A 178 22.97 6.02 13.68
CA ALA A 178 21.72 6.77 13.62
C ALA A 178 20.69 5.96 12.81
N ARG A 179 19.57 5.65 13.44
CA ARG A 179 18.45 4.97 12.79
C ARG A 179 17.75 5.91 11.81
N VAL A 180 17.52 5.45 10.60
CA VAL A 180 16.87 6.24 9.52
C VAL A 180 15.61 5.57 8.97
N GLU A 181 15.40 4.27 9.27
CA GLU A 181 14.44 3.42 8.60
C GLU A 181 13.37 2.82 9.50
N GLU A 182 12.35 2.31 8.86
CA GLU A 182 11.34 1.38 9.33
C GLU A 182 11.17 0.25 8.31
N TYR A 183 10.52 -0.84 8.72
CA TYR A 183 10.25 -1.99 7.88
C TYR A 183 8.76 -2.08 7.58
N ILE A 184 8.44 -2.51 6.35
CA ILE A 184 7.07 -2.72 5.91
C ILE A 184 6.96 -4.15 5.41
N PHE A 185 6.12 -4.96 6.04
CA PHE A 185 5.78 -6.28 5.55
C PHE A 185 4.55 -6.22 4.66
N TYR A 186 4.65 -6.82 3.49
CA TYR A 186 3.53 -7.11 2.60
C TYR A 186 3.27 -8.61 2.60
N ILE A 187 2.06 -9.00 2.96
CA ILE A 187 1.59 -10.38 2.97
C ILE A 187 0.57 -10.53 1.84
N PHE A 188 1.02 -11.10 0.72
CA PHE A 188 0.22 -11.30 -0.48
C PHE A 188 -0.51 -12.63 -0.43
N MET A 189 -1.84 -12.61 -0.56
CA MET A 189 -2.61 -13.82 -0.81
C MET A 189 -2.29 -14.38 -2.21
N PRO A 190 -2.59 -15.66 -2.52
CA PRO A 190 -2.01 -16.34 -3.69
C PRO A 190 -2.19 -15.66 -5.04
N GLU A 191 -3.30 -14.98 -5.28
CA GLU A 191 -3.61 -14.32 -6.56
C GLU A 191 -3.40 -12.80 -6.54
N SER A 192 -2.97 -12.25 -5.39
CA SER A 192 -2.73 -10.81 -5.27
C SER A 192 -1.53 -10.36 -6.10
N LYS A 193 -1.59 -9.13 -6.59
CA LYS A 193 -0.58 -8.52 -7.47
C LYS A 193 -0.31 -7.09 -7.04
N LEU A 194 0.91 -6.63 -7.33
CA LEU A 194 1.24 -5.21 -7.26
C LEU A 194 0.67 -4.49 -8.48
N SER A 195 0.08 -3.34 -8.25
CA SER A 195 -0.28 -2.39 -9.30
C SER A 195 0.97 -1.83 -9.97
N LEU A 196 0.83 -1.42 -11.21
CA LEU A 196 1.91 -0.76 -11.94
C LEU A 196 2.21 0.60 -11.30
N TRP A 197 3.49 0.86 -11.06
CA TRP A 197 3.96 2.08 -10.41
C TRP A 197 5.07 2.74 -11.22
N SER A 198 5.04 4.07 -11.33
CA SER A 198 6.02 4.80 -12.13
C SER A 198 7.30 5.14 -11.38
N ASP A 199 7.23 5.24 -10.04
CA ASP A 199 8.36 5.57 -9.17
C ASP A 199 9.02 4.30 -8.61
N PRO A 200 10.34 4.08 -8.79
CA PRO A 200 11.04 2.93 -8.24
C PRO A 200 11.24 3.00 -6.72
N MET A 201 10.82 4.07 -6.07
CA MET A 201 10.95 4.36 -4.63
C MET A 201 12.40 4.48 -4.10
N LEU A 202 13.40 4.53 -4.98
CA LEU A 202 14.82 4.54 -4.62
C LEU A 202 15.48 5.88 -4.94
N GLY A 203 14.99 6.97 -4.37
CA GLY A 203 15.60 8.32 -4.44
C GLY A 203 15.75 8.84 -5.87
N GLU A 204 16.90 9.46 -6.17
CA GLU A 204 17.19 10.06 -7.46
C GLU A 204 17.49 9.07 -8.61
N TYR A 205 17.26 7.77 -8.40
CA TYR A 205 17.41 6.80 -9.45
C TYR A 205 16.35 7.05 -10.54
N LEU A 206 16.67 7.97 -11.43
CA LEU A 206 15.90 8.19 -12.66
C LEU A 206 16.29 7.06 -13.63
N PRO A 207 15.38 6.15 -13.95
CA PRO A 207 15.65 5.16 -14.98
C PRO A 207 15.88 5.87 -16.30
N SER A 208 16.80 5.35 -17.09
CA SER A 208 16.98 5.82 -18.44
C SER A 208 15.65 5.73 -19.21
N GLN A 209 15.08 6.84 -19.60
CA GLN A 209 13.91 6.88 -20.51
C GLN A 209 14.26 6.39 -21.93
N LYS A 210 15.54 6.07 -22.16
CA LYS A 210 15.99 5.55 -23.45
C LYS A 210 15.49 4.14 -23.67
N VAL A 211 14.87 3.93 -24.81
CA VAL A 211 14.48 2.59 -25.26
C VAL A 211 15.74 1.75 -25.42
N ARG A 212 15.77 0.57 -24.79
CA ARG A 212 16.92 -0.31 -24.85
C ARG A 212 16.95 -1.07 -26.18
N TRP A 213 18.02 -0.91 -26.93
CA TRP A 213 18.34 -1.72 -28.08
C TRP A 213 19.06 -2.99 -27.62
N ALA A 214 18.59 -4.13 -28.07
CA ALA A 214 19.18 -5.42 -27.72
C ALA A 214 20.40 -5.70 -28.60
N VAL A 215 21.42 -6.35 -28.03
CA VAL A 215 22.58 -6.80 -28.82
C VAL A 215 22.15 -7.95 -29.71
N LEU A 216 22.55 -7.90 -30.99
CA LEU A 216 22.18 -8.91 -31.99
C LEU A 216 22.98 -10.21 -31.81
N LEU A 217 24.22 -10.14 -31.33
CA LEU A 217 25.03 -11.32 -31.01
C LEU A 217 24.44 -12.06 -29.80
N ARG A 218 24.15 -13.33 -29.91
CA ARG A 218 23.61 -14.16 -28.85
C ARG A 218 24.60 -14.32 -27.70
N SER A 219 24.10 -14.13 -26.46
CA SER A 219 24.82 -14.35 -25.20
C SER A 219 24.05 -15.29 -24.29
N GLY A 220 24.70 -15.95 -23.34
CA GLY A 220 24.08 -16.90 -22.41
C GLY A 220 24.19 -18.35 -22.91
N ALA A 221 23.14 -19.14 -22.79
CA ALA A 221 23.09 -20.52 -23.29
C ALA A 221 22.91 -20.56 -24.81
N ASP A 222 23.30 -21.68 -25.46
CA ASP A 222 23.12 -21.94 -26.89
C ASP A 222 23.65 -20.81 -27.76
N THR A 223 24.93 -20.50 -27.63
CA THR A 223 25.57 -19.33 -28.27
C THR A 223 26.48 -19.65 -29.40
N GLN A 224 26.81 -20.93 -29.61
CA GLN A 224 27.71 -21.41 -30.63
C GLN A 224 27.01 -21.53 -31.99
N ARG A 225 27.78 -21.52 -33.06
CA ARG A 225 27.28 -21.70 -34.43
C ARG A 225 26.57 -23.04 -34.62
N GLU A 226 27.05 -24.09 -33.95
CA GLU A 226 26.53 -25.45 -34.02
C GLU A 226 25.09 -25.53 -33.44
N ASP A 227 24.79 -24.71 -32.45
CA ASP A 227 23.45 -24.66 -31.81
C ASP A 227 22.37 -24.24 -32.82
N SER A 228 22.74 -23.44 -33.83
CA SER A 228 21.79 -22.96 -34.85
C SER A 228 22.54 -22.51 -36.11
N LYS A 229 22.89 -23.45 -36.96
CA LYS A 229 23.68 -23.22 -38.17
C LYS A 229 23.14 -22.15 -39.13
N ASN A 230 21.82 -21.95 -39.17
CA ASN A 230 21.17 -20.95 -40.01
C ASN A 230 21.23 -19.53 -39.44
N LEU A 231 21.76 -19.36 -38.23
CA LEU A 231 21.94 -18.05 -37.58
C LEU A 231 23.38 -17.53 -37.66
N PHE A 232 24.22 -18.18 -38.44
CA PHE A 232 25.57 -17.76 -38.75
C PHE A 232 25.65 -17.26 -40.19
N TYR A 233 25.60 -15.96 -40.38
CA TYR A 233 25.56 -15.28 -41.67
C TYR A 233 26.30 -13.94 -41.61
N SER A 234 26.74 -13.45 -42.78
CA SER A 234 27.39 -12.15 -42.95
C SER A 234 26.37 -11.00 -42.84
N ILE A 235 26.85 -9.86 -42.35
CA ILE A 235 26.07 -8.60 -42.38
C ILE A 235 26.93 -7.53 -43.04
N LEU A 236 26.44 -6.91 -44.10
CA LEU A 236 27.14 -5.86 -44.86
C LEU A 236 26.97 -4.53 -44.13
N ILE A 237 28.06 -3.83 -43.94
CA ILE A 237 28.16 -2.56 -43.20
C ILE A 237 28.77 -1.50 -44.10
N ASP A 238 28.11 -0.35 -44.16
CA ASP A 238 28.68 0.88 -44.70
C ASP A 238 29.32 1.65 -43.52
N PRO A 239 30.66 1.65 -43.40
CA PRO A 239 31.31 2.32 -42.28
C PRO A 239 31.30 3.84 -42.39
N GLU A 240 31.23 4.38 -43.64
CA GLU A 240 31.19 5.83 -43.86
C GLU A 240 29.87 6.44 -43.43
N LYS A 241 28.76 5.76 -43.75
CA LYS A 241 27.41 6.17 -43.34
C LYS A 241 26.98 5.62 -42.01
N HIS A 242 27.85 4.87 -41.32
CA HIS A 242 27.55 4.18 -40.06
C HIS A 242 26.24 3.36 -40.11
N LYS A 243 26.06 2.58 -41.17
CA LYS A 243 24.79 1.93 -41.50
C LYS A 243 24.93 0.44 -41.75
N VAL A 244 23.95 -0.34 -41.24
CA VAL A 244 23.76 -1.75 -41.59
C VAL A 244 22.98 -1.81 -42.90
N ILE A 245 23.55 -2.47 -43.91
CA ILE A 245 23.00 -2.52 -45.26
C ILE A 245 22.07 -3.71 -45.44
N LYS A 246 22.60 -4.93 -45.23
CA LYS A 246 21.86 -6.16 -45.51
C LYS A 246 22.49 -7.36 -44.80
N ALA A 247 21.65 -8.32 -44.39
CA ALA A 247 22.09 -9.66 -43.99
C ALA A 247 22.20 -10.57 -45.21
N GLY A 248 23.31 -11.33 -45.27
CA GLY A 248 23.54 -12.32 -46.29
C GLY A 248 22.91 -13.67 -45.98
N CYS A 249 23.22 -14.68 -46.79
CA CYS A 249 22.78 -16.05 -46.55
C CYS A 249 23.62 -16.72 -45.44
N PRO A 250 23.04 -17.71 -44.72
CA PRO A 250 23.81 -18.54 -43.81
C PRO A 250 25.03 -19.21 -44.50
N LEU A 251 26.18 -19.18 -43.83
CA LEU A 251 27.37 -19.84 -44.30
C LEU A 251 27.31 -21.32 -44.00
N LEU A 252 27.12 -22.12 -45.05
CA LEU A 252 26.99 -23.58 -44.96
C LEU A 252 27.86 -24.26 -46.03
N PRO A 253 28.39 -25.46 -45.77
CA PRO A 253 28.27 -26.29 -44.56
C PRO A 253 29.07 -25.73 -43.36
N LEU A 254 28.95 -26.35 -42.17
CA LEU A 254 29.68 -25.94 -40.96
C LEU A 254 31.21 -26.00 -41.09
N SER A 255 31.73 -26.73 -42.05
CA SER A 255 33.16 -26.81 -42.37
C SER A 255 33.72 -25.56 -43.10
N GLU A 256 32.82 -24.69 -43.57
CA GLU A 256 33.23 -23.40 -44.15
C GLU A 256 33.35 -22.37 -43.07
N HIS A 257 34.44 -21.60 -43.07
CA HIS A 257 34.72 -20.54 -42.12
C HIS A 257 34.81 -19.21 -42.83
N PRO A 258 34.38 -18.12 -42.19
CA PRO A 258 34.39 -16.79 -42.79
C PRO A 258 35.81 -16.22 -42.84
N THR A 259 36.10 -15.40 -43.84
CA THR A 259 37.29 -14.54 -43.84
C THR A 259 36.98 -13.28 -43.03
N ILE A 260 37.51 -13.21 -41.82
CA ILE A 260 37.26 -12.09 -40.92
C ILE A 260 37.97 -10.83 -41.43
N GLY A 261 37.23 -9.72 -41.58
CA GLY A 261 37.74 -8.45 -42.11
C GLY A 261 37.66 -8.33 -43.64
N GLU A 262 36.98 -9.26 -44.32
CA GLU A 262 36.72 -9.18 -45.75
C GLU A 262 35.81 -7.99 -46.10
N LYS A 263 35.88 -7.55 -47.36
CA LYS A 263 34.95 -6.57 -47.95
C LYS A 263 34.22 -7.23 -49.12
N ILE A 264 32.90 -7.02 -49.16
CA ILE A 264 32.05 -7.50 -50.26
C ILE A 264 31.38 -6.26 -50.88
N ASP A 265 31.53 -6.13 -52.18
CA ASP A 265 30.98 -4.96 -52.94
C ASP A 265 31.30 -3.60 -52.33
N GLY A 266 32.49 -3.46 -51.74
CA GLY A 266 32.93 -2.24 -51.06
C GLY A 266 32.46 -2.07 -49.61
N TYR A 267 31.57 -2.90 -49.11
CA TYR A 267 31.08 -2.89 -47.75
C TYR A 267 31.95 -3.76 -46.82
N GLU A 268 32.10 -3.36 -45.56
CA GLU A 268 32.70 -4.19 -44.54
C GLU A 268 31.74 -5.31 -44.11
N VAL A 269 32.27 -6.44 -43.69
CA VAL A 269 31.45 -7.59 -43.30
C VAL A 269 31.55 -7.84 -41.81
N ALA A 270 30.40 -7.88 -41.14
CA ALA A 270 30.30 -8.29 -39.74
C ALA A 270 29.86 -9.74 -39.64
N TRP A 271 30.62 -10.53 -38.86
CA TRP A 271 30.32 -11.90 -38.50
C TRP A 271 30.03 -12.03 -36.99
N PRO A 272 29.23 -12.99 -36.54
CA PRO A 272 28.92 -13.19 -35.12
C PRO A 272 30.08 -13.86 -34.36
N ILE A 273 31.17 -13.14 -34.21
CA ILE A 273 32.37 -13.60 -33.51
C ILE A 273 32.27 -13.25 -32.03
N ARG A 274 32.47 -14.21 -31.16
CA ARG A 274 32.42 -14.08 -29.71
C ARG A 274 33.69 -13.46 -29.14
N THR A 275 33.68 -13.11 -27.86
CA THR A 275 34.81 -12.48 -27.16
C THR A 275 36.02 -13.39 -27.00
N ASP A 276 35.81 -14.72 -27.05
CA ASP A 276 36.82 -15.76 -27.08
C ASP A 276 37.32 -16.10 -28.48
N LEU A 277 36.86 -15.35 -29.49
CA LEU A 277 37.13 -15.49 -30.91
C LEU A 277 36.51 -16.75 -31.55
N SER A 278 35.66 -17.47 -30.85
CA SER A 278 34.88 -18.57 -31.42
C SER A 278 33.71 -18.04 -32.28
N GLU A 279 33.22 -18.90 -33.19
CA GLU A 279 32.07 -18.63 -34.03
C GLU A 279 30.78 -18.74 -33.21
N GLY A 280 30.09 -17.62 -33.05
CA GLY A 280 28.82 -17.54 -32.36
C GLY A 280 27.63 -17.61 -33.30
N ARG A 281 26.52 -17.00 -32.91
CA ARG A 281 25.34 -16.87 -33.77
C ARG A 281 24.57 -15.58 -33.50
N TRP A 282 23.80 -15.14 -34.47
CA TRP A 282 22.88 -14.04 -34.30
C TRP A 282 21.60 -14.44 -33.54
N MET A 283 20.86 -13.47 -33.07
CA MET A 283 19.59 -13.69 -32.35
C MET A 283 18.40 -14.00 -33.26
N VAL A 284 18.45 -13.56 -34.53
CA VAL A 284 17.35 -13.68 -35.49
C VAL A 284 17.87 -14.19 -36.84
N SER A 285 16.99 -14.73 -37.70
CA SER A 285 17.35 -15.16 -39.05
C SER A 285 17.67 -13.95 -39.95
N ALA A 286 18.41 -14.19 -41.03
CA ALA A 286 18.78 -13.17 -42.03
C ALA A 286 17.53 -12.48 -42.61
N ASP A 287 16.50 -13.24 -42.95
CA ASP A 287 15.23 -12.67 -43.47
C ASP A 287 14.56 -11.78 -42.45
N THR A 288 14.57 -12.19 -41.16
CA THR A 288 14.02 -11.36 -40.09
C THR A 288 14.83 -10.08 -39.91
N LEU A 289 16.18 -10.21 -39.94
CA LEU A 289 17.05 -9.04 -39.82
C LEU A 289 16.85 -8.06 -40.97
N ASN A 290 16.76 -8.54 -42.22
CA ASN A 290 16.50 -7.69 -43.37
C ASN A 290 15.19 -6.90 -43.23
N ARG A 291 14.10 -7.56 -42.79
CA ARG A 291 12.85 -6.86 -42.50
C ARG A 291 12.97 -5.81 -41.39
N LEU A 292 13.83 -6.04 -40.40
CA LEU A 292 14.11 -5.07 -39.34
C LEU A 292 14.97 -3.91 -39.82
N ILE A 293 15.91 -4.13 -40.72
CA ILE A 293 16.73 -3.10 -41.38
C ILE A 293 15.80 -2.17 -42.18
N ASP A 294 14.90 -2.71 -42.99
CA ASP A 294 13.94 -1.93 -43.80
C ASP A 294 13.05 -1.06 -42.91
N LYS A 295 12.67 -1.56 -41.74
CA LYS A 295 11.88 -0.81 -40.75
C LYS A 295 12.71 0.23 -39.97
N GLY A 296 14.03 0.26 -40.12
CA GLY A 296 14.92 1.11 -39.33
C GLY A 296 15.09 0.64 -37.88
N TYR A 297 14.85 -0.64 -37.59
CA TYR A 297 14.91 -1.25 -36.27
C TYR A 297 16.25 -1.92 -35.96
N VAL A 298 17.28 -1.63 -36.75
CA VAL A 298 18.65 -2.13 -36.57
C VAL A 298 19.59 -0.94 -36.53
N SER A 299 20.50 -0.91 -35.58
CA SER A 299 21.48 0.15 -35.40
C SER A 299 22.89 -0.43 -35.33
N LEU A 300 23.84 0.25 -35.98
CA LEU A 300 25.24 -0.05 -35.93
C LEU A 300 25.84 0.52 -34.64
N GLY A 301 26.64 -0.27 -33.95
CA GLY A 301 27.43 0.13 -32.79
C GLY A 301 28.91 0.36 -33.16
N GLY A 302 29.78 0.33 -32.16
CA GLY A 302 31.23 0.49 -32.37
C GLY A 302 31.89 -0.72 -33.00
N PHE A 303 33.05 -0.47 -33.67
CA PHE A 303 33.93 -1.53 -34.19
C PHE A 303 34.76 -2.14 -33.06
N ASP A 304 34.70 -3.45 -32.92
CA ASP A 304 35.48 -4.19 -31.95
C ASP A 304 36.80 -4.67 -32.60
N LYS A 305 37.87 -4.00 -32.26
CA LYS A 305 39.21 -4.31 -32.83
C LYS A 305 39.70 -5.71 -32.49
N LYS A 306 39.34 -6.26 -31.32
CA LYS A 306 39.78 -7.61 -30.91
C LYS A 306 39.10 -8.69 -31.73
N ARG A 307 37.82 -8.55 -31.98
CA ARG A 307 37.00 -9.49 -32.76
C ARG A 307 37.02 -9.19 -34.26
N ASN A 308 37.60 -8.07 -34.65
CA ASN A 308 37.59 -7.53 -36.01
C ASN A 308 36.19 -7.54 -36.65
N THR A 309 35.20 -7.06 -35.91
CA THR A 309 33.80 -7.05 -36.31
C THR A 309 33.04 -5.86 -35.67
N TRP A 310 31.87 -5.58 -36.20
CA TRP A 310 31.01 -4.49 -35.71
C TRP A 310 30.01 -5.01 -34.67
N ALA A 311 29.76 -4.21 -33.64
CA ALA A 311 28.63 -4.43 -32.74
C ALA A 311 27.32 -3.99 -33.43
N ILE A 312 26.30 -4.83 -33.39
CA ILE A 312 24.99 -4.57 -33.98
C ILE A 312 23.93 -4.71 -32.91
N THR A 313 23.01 -3.75 -32.88
CA THR A 313 21.88 -3.75 -31.97
C THR A 313 20.57 -3.66 -32.76
N TYR A 314 19.49 -4.13 -32.15
CA TYR A 314 18.18 -4.12 -32.78
C TYR A 314 17.06 -3.93 -31.75
N LEU A 315 15.88 -3.49 -32.19
CA LEU A 315 14.69 -3.46 -31.35
C LEU A 315 14.14 -4.87 -31.15
N SER A 316 14.19 -5.34 -29.89
CA SER A 316 13.72 -6.67 -29.49
C SER A 316 12.23 -6.87 -29.80
N GLU A 317 11.76 -8.14 -29.80
CA GLU A 317 10.35 -8.42 -29.97
C GLU A 317 9.47 -7.71 -28.93
N LYS A 318 9.93 -7.66 -27.67
CA LYS A 318 9.26 -6.91 -26.61
C LYS A 318 9.14 -5.42 -26.95
N SER A 319 10.23 -4.80 -27.39
CA SER A 319 10.22 -3.37 -27.78
C SER A 319 9.30 -3.11 -28.98
N ARG A 320 9.25 -4.02 -29.93
CA ARG A 320 8.35 -3.90 -31.10
C ARG A 320 6.87 -4.05 -30.71
N ARG A 321 6.53 -4.98 -29.82
CA ARG A 321 5.17 -5.06 -29.25
C ARG A 321 4.79 -3.79 -28.50
N GLN A 322 5.74 -3.16 -27.82
CA GLN A 322 5.51 -1.88 -27.14
C GLN A 322 5.33 -0.71 -28.15
N ILE A 323 5.92 -0.78 -29.34
CA ILE A 323 5.61 0.16 -30.42
C ILE A 323 4.20 -0.08 -30.95
N ASP A 324 3.83 -1.35 -31.15
CA ASP A 324 2.50 -1.72 -31.66
C ASP A 324 1.37 -1.36 -30.65
N SER A 325 1.63 -1.42 -29.34
CA SER A 325 0.71 -0.99 -28.28
C SER A 325 0.68 0.52 -28.02
N GLY A 326 1.61 1.27 -28.58
CA GLY A 326 1.74 2.71 -28.36
C GLY A 326 2.51 3.11 -27.09
N ASP A 327 3.06 2.17 -26.33
CA ASP A 327 3.93 2.47 -25.17
C ASP A 327 5.26 3.10 -25.58
N ILE A 328 5.71 2.81 -26.81
CA ILE A 328 6.87 3.41 -27.44
C ILE A 328 6.41 4.08 -28.73
N ILE A 329 6.73 5.34 -28.91
CA ILE A 329 6.49 6.07 -30.16
C ILE A 329 7.77 6.24 -30.97
N ILE A 330 7.61 6.29 -32.28
CA ILE A 330 8.66 6.66 -33.22
C ILE A 330 8.54 8.16 -33.47
N GLU A 331 9.50 8.94 -32.96
CA GLU A 331 9.56 10.40 -33.13
C GLU A 331 10.06 10.83 -34.54
N GLY A 332 10.71 9.92 -35.24
CA GLY A 332 11.28 10.17 -36.55
C GLY A 332 12.34 9.12 -36.91
N ARG A 333 13.07 9.41 -37.99
CA ARG A 333 14.21 8.58 -38.43
C ARG A 333 15.46 9.44 -38.57
N ASP A 334 16.58 8.83 -38.37
CA ASP A 334 17.85 9.43 -38.73
C ASP A 334 18.01 9.49 -40.27
N GLU A 335 18.38 10.62 -40.82
CA GLU A 335 18.39 10.83 -42.25
C GLU A 335 19.49 10.05 -42.99
N GLU A 336 20.63 9.82 -42.32
CA GLU A 336 21.78 9.11 -42.92
C GLU A 336 21.66 7.60 -42.75
N THR A 337 21.35 7.14 -41.55
CA THR A 337 21.32 5.72 -41.22
C THR A 337 19.95 5.09 -41.46
N GLY A 338 18.87 5.87 -41.47
CA GLY A 338 17.49 5.41 -41.54
C GLY A 338 16.96 4.77 -40.26
N VAL A 339 17.76 4.80 -39.19
CA VAL A 339 17.39 4.21 -37.88
C VAL A 339 16.31 5.06 -37.19
N VAL A 340 15.30 4.40 -36.63
CA VAL A 340 14.21 5.10 -35.94
C VAL A 340 14.69 5.71 -34.63
N LYS A 341 14.21 6.93 -34.35
CA LYS A 341 14.32 7.59 -33.04
C LYS A 341 13.09 7.24 -32.23
N VAL A 342 13.29 6.51 -31.14
CA VAL A 342 12.20 5.94 -30.32
C VAL A 342 12.23 6.47 -28.91
N LYS A 343 11.05 6.67 -28.34
CA LYS A 343 10.85 7.19 -26.98
C LYS A 343 9.64 6.52 -26.32
N TYR A 344 9.66 6.34 -25.02
CA TYR A 344 8.48 5.94 -24.27
C TYR A 344 7.45 7.08 -24.23
N THR A 345 6.15 6.74 -24.37
CA THR A 345 5.03 7.71 -24.37
C THR A 345 4.70 8.26 -23.00
N GLY A 346 5.10 7.59 -21.93
CA GLY A 346 4.83 7.96 -20.54
C GLY A 346 5.96 7.54 -19.62
N ASP A 347 5.78 7.81 -18.34
CA ASP A 347 6.67 7.31 -17.32
C ASP A 347 6.67 5.78 -17.37
N LYS A 348 7.84 5.21 -17.62
CA LYS A 348 7.99 3.77 -17.69
C LYS A 348 7.62 3.17 -16.35
N ASN A 349 6.52 2.40 -16.31
CA ASN A 349 6.22 1.57 -15.14
C ASN A 349 7.43 0.72 -14.78
N GLN A 350 7.86 0.84 -13.53
CA GLN A 350 9.04 0.19 -13.03
C GLN A 350 8.68 -0.79 -11.94
N GLU A 351 9.54 -1.77 -11.79
CA GLU A 351 9.47 -2.67 -10.67
C GLU A 351 9.89 -1.90 -9.40
N VAL A 352 8.99 -1.78 -8.44
CA VAL A 352 9.25 -1.12 -7.15
C VAL A 352 10.34 -1.89 -6.40
N ARG A 353 11.30 -1.15 -5.85
CA ARG A 353 12.45 -1.73 -5.14
C ARG A 353 12.08 -2.08 -3.70
N THR A 354 12.88 -2.92 -3.06
CA THR A 354 12.70 -3.32 -1.66
C THR A 354 13.33 -2.34 -0.66
N VAL A 355 14.01 -1.31 -1.14
CA VAL A 355 14.48 -0.17 -0.33
C VAL A 355 13.84 1.09 -0.87
N TRP A 356 13.12 1.79 0.01
CA TRP A 356 12.46 3.05 -0.30
C TRP A 356 13.22 4.21 0.35
N ASN A 357 13.68 5.13 -0.48
CA ASN A 357 14.37 6.34 -0.06
C ASN A 357 13.78 7.54 -0.81
N ARG A 358 12.53 7.83 -0.52
CA ARG A 358 11.77 8.93 -1.14
C ARG A 358 11.64 10.08 -0.15
N ALA A 359 11.97 11.30 -0.55
CA ALA A 359 11.88 12.48 0.30
C ALA A 359 10.48 12.68 0.92
N LEU A 360 9.44 12.33 0.17
CA LEU A 360 8.04 12.37 0.61
C LEU A 360 7.72 11.39 1.76
N HIS A 361 8.55 10.38 2.00
CA HIS A 361 8.36 9.45 3.11
C HIS A 361 8.87 9.97 4.46
N ASN A 362 9.46 11.17 4.50
CA ASN A 362 9.91 11.79 5.75
C ASN A 362 8.72 12.02 6.71
N ALA A 363 8.74 11.29 7.85
CA ALA A 363 7.68 11.32 8.84
C ALA A 363 7.55 12.67 9.57
N GLY A 364 8.65 13.42 9.73
CA GLY A 364 8.63 14.76 10.30
C GLY A 364 7.81 15.71 9.41
N THR A 365 8.27 15.90 8.17
CA THR A 365 7.67 16.86 7.24
C THR A 365 6.28 16.42 6.76
N TYR A 366 6.14 15.15 6.37
CA TYR A 366 4.91 14.66 5.74
C TYR A 366 4.01 13.83 6.67
N GLY A 367 4.41 13.68 7.92
CA GLY A 367 3.60 13.13 9.00
C GLY A 367 3.20 14.23 9.99
N SER A 368 4.16 14.67 10.83
CA SER A 368 3.90 15.62 11.92
C SER A 368 3.46 16.99 11.44
N ASP A 369 4.14 17.58 10.45
CA ASP A 369 3.79 18.91 9.95
C ASP A 369 2.44 18.91 9.23
N ILE A 370 2.15 17.85 8.41
CA ILE A 370 0.82 17.72 7.78
C ILE A 370 -0.26 17.56 8.83
N LEU A 371 -0.07 16.74 9.87
CA LEU A 371 -1.06 16.58 10.92
C LEU A 371 -1.32 17.90 11.64
N THR A 372 -0.25 18.60 12.07
CA THR A 372 -0.33 19.90 12.73
C THR A 372 -1.05 20.94 11.85
N ASN A 373 -0.68 20.99 10.57
CA ASN A 373 -1.31 21.90 9.61
C ASN A 373 -2.78 21.55 9.36
N THR A 374 -3.17 20.28 9.46
CA THR A 374 -4.56 19.86 9.28
C THR A 374 -5.41 20.20 10.50
N ILE A 375 -5.00 19.82 11.72
CA ILE A 375 -5.80 20.00 12.92
C ILE A 375 -5.65 21.38 13.59
N GLY A 376 -4.60 22.14 13.24
CA GLY A 376 -4.39 23.52 13.73
C GLY A 376 -3.87 23.64 15.14
N SER A 377 -3.51 22.56 15.77
CA SER A 377 -2.91 22.57 17.11
C SER A 377 -1.65 21.70 17.11
N ALA A 378 -0.65 22.12 17.88
CA ALA A 378 0.52 21.30 18.19
C ALA A 378 0.17 20.12 19.13
N ARG A 379 -1.10 19.73 19.22
CA ARG A 379 -1.50 18.53 19.95
C ARG A 379 -0.91 17.33 19.26
N SER A 380 0.11 16.89 19.88
CA SER A 380 1.01 15.89 19.38
C SER A 380 0.41 14.50 19.54
N PHE A 381 -0.05 13.96 18.44
CA PHE A 381 0.08 12.53 18.27
C PHE A 381 1.56 12.26 18.04
N SER A 382 2.18 11.45 18.89
CA SER A 382 3.58 11.09 18.75
C SER A 382 3.76 10.23 17.51
N PHE A 383 4.64 10.65 16.62
CA PHE A 383 5.07 9.87 15.45
C PHE A 383 3.98 9.50 14.42
N PRO A 384 3.21 10.45 13.88
CA PRO A 384 2.32 10.15 12.77
C PRO A 384 3.12 9.71 11.55
N LYS A 385 2.65 8.69 10.84
CA LYS A 385 3.27 8.25 9.59
C LYS A 385 3.20 9.33 8.52
N SER A 386 4.18 9.35 7.61
CA SER A 386 4.08 10.18 6.42
C SER A 386 2.83 9.82 5.62
N LEU A 387 2.06 10.83 5.24
CA LEU A 387 0.89 10.66 4.39
C LEU A 387 1.26 9.93 3.08
N TYR A 388 2.37 10.29 2.47
CA TYR A 388 2.81 9.71 1.20
C TYR A 388 3.42 8.32 1.35
N ALA A 389 4.03 7.99 2.48
CA ALA A 389 4.46 6.62 2.73
C ALA A 389 3.27 5.66 2.84
N VAL A 390 2.19 6.09 3.50
CA VAL A 390 0.93 5.31 3.61
C VAL A 390 0.21 5.27 2.26
N HIS A 391 0.12 6.41 1.56
CA HIS A 391 -0.45 6.53 0.22
C HIS A 391 0.22 5.55 -0.76
N ASP A 392 1.55 5.59 -0.85
CA ASP A 392 2.31 4.73 -1.75
C ASP A 392 2.18 3.25 -1.36
N SER A 393 2.21 2.95 -0.05
CA SER A 393 2.06 1.58 0.44
C SER A 393 0.70 0.97 0.05
N ILE A 394 -0.38 1.71 0.22
CA ILE A 394 -1.73 1.26 -0.11
C ILE A 394 -1.95 1.31 -1.62
N GLY A 395 -1.48 2.38 -2.27
CA GLY A 395 -1.64 2.59 -3.71
C GLY A 395 -1.07 1.46 -4.55
N LEU A 396 0.09 0.91 -4.15
CA LEU A 396 0.69 -0.27 -4.80
C LEU A 396 -0.24 -1.50 -4.84
N ILE A 397 -1.24 -1.55 -3.97
CA ILE A 397 -2.16 -2.69 -3.88
C ILE A 397 -3.50 -2.37 -4.53
N VAL A 398 -4.02 -1.16 -4.32
CA VAL A 398 -5.42 -0.85 -4.65
C VAL A 398 -5.58 0.12 -5.82
N LYS A 399 -4.50 0.57 -6.48
CA LYS A 399 -4.59 1.51 -7.61
C LYS A 399 -5.47 0.95 -8.74
N ASP A 400 -5.32 -0.33 -9.06
CA ASP A 400 -6.09 -1.01 -10.10
C ASP A 400 -7.45 -1.53 -9.61
N ASN A 401 -7.79 -1.31 -8.32
CA ASN A 401 -9.10 -1.62 -7.73
C ASN A 401 -9.73 -0.33 -7.14
N PRO A 402 -10.47 0.45 -7.95
CA PRO A 402 -11.03 1.72 -7.51
C PRO A 402 -12.16 1.59 -6.48
N ASP A 403 -12.70 0.41 -6.25
CA ASP A 403 -13.77 0.13 -5.28
C ASP A 403 -13.28 -0.65 -4.04
N ALA A 404 -11.96 -0.73 -3.82
CA ALA A 404 -11.36 -1.51 -2.76
C ALA A 404 -11.87 -1.12 -1.36
N LEU A 405 -12.02 -2.13 -0.49
CA LEU A 405 -12.26 -1.95 0.94
C LEU A 405 -10.93 -2.04 1.70
N ILE A 406 -10.59 -0.96 2.38
CA ILE A 406 -9.37 -0.85 3.19
C ILE A 406 -9.76 -0.83 4.68
N VAL A 407 -9.02 -1.57 5.50
CA VAL A 407 -9.20 -1.59 6.96
C VAL A 407 -7.88 -1.25 7.64
N ASP A 408 -7.93 -0.35 8.63
CA ASP A 408 -6.83 -0.08 9.54
C ASP A 408 -7.33 -0.17 10.99
N PHE A 409 -6.88 -1.18 11.71
CA PHE A 409 -7.27 -1.38 13.11
C PHE A 409 -6.21 -0.96 14.13
N PHE A 410 -5.19 -0.21 13.68
CA PHE A 410 -4.27 0.58 14.50
C PHE A 410 -4.19 2.01 13.98
N ALA A 411 -5.34 2.63 13.70
CA ALA A 411 -5.45 3.83 12.91
C ALA A 411 -4.77 5.08 13.51
N GLY A 412 -4.57 5.12 14.81
CA GLY A 412 -3.87 6.21 15.48
C GLY A 412 -4.37 7.59 15.04
N SER A 413 -3.52 8.35 14.36
CA SER A 413 -3.87 9.70 13.87
C SER A 413 -4.76 9.74 12.62
N GLY A 414 -5.18 8.59 12.05
CA GLY A 414 -6.05 8.55 10.86
C GLY A 414 -5.35 8.80 9.53
N THR A 415 -4.04 8.55 9.43
CA THR A 415 -3.27 8.76 8.19
C THR A 415 -3.79 7.91 7.04
N THR A 416 -4.23 6.69 7.33
CA THR A 416 -4.72 5.73 6.32
C THR A 416 -5.94 6.25 5.58
N LEU A 417 -6.94 6.78 6.28
CA LEU A 417 -8.13 7.33 5.61
C LEU A 417 -7.79 8.58 4.79
N HIS A 418 -6.90 9.43 5.29
CA HIS A 418 -6.42 10.60 4.55
C HIS A 418 -5.72 10.17 3.26
N ALA A 419 -4.88 9.11 3.29
CA ALA A 419 -4.22 8.54 2.12
C ALA A 419 -5.21 7.93 1.12
N VAL A 420 -6.23 7.21 1.59
CA VAL A 420 -7.28 6.63 0.74
C VAL A 420 -8.09 7.73 0.03
N ASN A 421 -8.40 8.83 0.72
CA ASN A 421 -9.07 9.97 0.10
C ASN A 421 -8.20 10.62 -0.98
N LEU A 422 -6.89 10.67 -0.77
CA LEU A 422 -5.95 11.20 -1.77
C LEU A 422 -5.92 10.30 -3.02
N LEU A 423 -5.83 8.98 -2.85
CA LEU A 423 -5.93 8.01 -3.96
C LEU A 423 -7.25 8.15 -4.73
N ASN A 424 -8.38 8.28 -4.01
CA ASN A 424 -9.68 8.49 -4.64
C ASN A 424 -9.75 9.80 -5.42
N ALA A 425 -9.09 10.87 -4.94
CA ALA A 425 -9.04 12.15 -5.64
C ALA A 425 -8.21 12.06 -6.93
N GLU A 426 -7.13 11.28 -6.94
CA GLU A 426 -6.25 11.11 -8.09
C GLU A 426 -6.93 10.42 -9.27
N ASP A 427 -7.63 9.33 -9.03
CA ASP A 427 -8.21 8.48 -10.08
C ASP A 427 -9.73 8.43 -10.10
N LYS A 428 -10.39 9.25 -9.26
CA LYS A 428 -11.85 9.29 -9.07
C LYS A 428 -12.42 7.96 -8.56
N GLY A 429 -11.61 7.19 -7.85
CA GLY A 429 -12.00 5.93 -7.23
C GLY A 429 -13.05 6.10 -6.11
N ASN A 430 -13.65 5.00 -5.70
CA ASN A 430 -14.66 4.91 -4.63
C ASN A 430 -14.21 3.97 -3.51
N ARG A 431 -12.87 3.94 -3.25
CA ARG A 431 -12.30 3.11 -2.18
C ARG A 431 -12.88 3.51 -0.85
N ARG A 432 -13.22 2.52 -0.05
CA ARG A 432 -13.77 2.69 1.29
C ARG A 432 -12.70 2.41 2.33
N CYS A 433 -12.75 3.16 3.44
CA CYS A 433 -11.82 2.98 4.54
C CYS A 433 -12.57 2.82 5.86
N ILE A 434 -12.21 1.80 6.63
CA ILE A 434 -12.67 1.58 8.00
C ILE A 434 -11.47 1.72 8.92
N LEU A 435 -11.51 2.71 9.80
CA LEU A 435 -10.50 2.93 10.82
C LEU A 435 -11.01 2.42 12.16
N VAL A 436 -10.14 1.76 12.93
CA VAL A 436 -10.38 1.42 14.32
C VAL A 436 -9.25 1.99 15.16
N THR A 437 -9.58 2.75 16.17
CA THR A 437 -8.64 3.28 17.17
C THR A 437 -9.32 3.41 18.53
N ASN A 438 -8.54 3.24 19.61
CA ASN A 438 -9.03 3.55 20.95
C ASN A 438 -9.07 5.07 21.17
N ASN A 439 -9.75 5.49 22.24
CA ASN A 439 -9.81 6.88 22.66
C ASN A 439 -8.92 7.13 23.88
N GLU A 440 -7.65 6.72 23.79
CA GLU A 440 -6.72 6.87 24.89
C GLU A 440 -6.34 8.32 25.13
N VAL A 441 -6.34 8.73 26.41
CA VAL A 441 -5.84 10.01 26.88
C VAL A 441 -4.42 9.84 27.38
N SER A 442 -3.50 10.74 27.04
CA SER A 442 -2.12 10.67 27.48
C SER A 442 -1.99 10.76 29.01
N GLU A 443 -0.92 10.19 29.58
CA GLU A 443 -0.72 10.22 31.05
C GLU A 443 -0.65 11.66 31.60
N ALA A 444 -0.09 12.60 30.84
CA ALA A 444 0.00 14.00 31.25
C ALA A 444 -1.39 14.65 31.32
N GLU A 445 -2.20 14.48 30.26
CA GLU A 445 -3.57 14.99 30.21
C GLU A 445 -4.47 14.29 31.23
N ALA A 446 -4.31 12.99 31.43
CA ALA A 446 -5.04 12.23 32.43
C ALA A 446 -4.78 12.74 33.87
N ARG A 447 -3.53 13.15 34.17
CA ARG A 447 -3.20 13.79 35.46
C ARG A 447 -3.85 15.16 35.62
N GLU A 448 -3.83 15.98 34.57
CA GLU A 448 -4.46 17.29 34.54
C GLU A 448 -5.98 17.17 34.75
N LEU A 449 -6.63 16.28 34.00
CA LEU A 449 -8.08 16.03 34.09
C LEU A 449 -8.49 15.55 35.49
N LYS A 450 -7.73 14.58 36.05
CA LYS A 450 -7.97 14.11 37.43
C LYS A 450 -7.81 15.22 38.47
N ALA A 451 -6.83 16.11 38.30
CA ALA A 451 -6.60 17.24 39.18
C ALA A 451 -7.75 18.26 39.12
N THR A 452 -8.47 18.32 38.01
CA THR A 452 -9.66 19.16 37.83
C THR A 452 -10.98 18.43 38.09
N GLY A 453 -10.93 17.18 38.56
CA GLY A 453 -12.10 16.41 38.99
C GLY A 453 -12.73 15.54 37.90
N TYR A 454 -12.17 15.49 36.70
CA TYR A 454 -12.68 14.68 35.60
C TYR A 454 -12.08 13.27 35.56
N HIS A 455 -12.91 12.30 35.21
CA HIS A 455 -12.55 10.87 35.17
C HIS A 455 -12.90 10.27 33.82
N GLN A 456 -12.38 9.07 33.57
CA GLN A 456 -12.72 8.30 32.38
C GLN A 456 -14.24 8.05 32.32
N GLY A 457 -14.83 8.37 31.17
CA GLY A 457 -16.28 8.34 30.95
C GLY A 457 -16.92 9.73 30.96
N ASP A 458 -16.26 10.73 31.57
CA ASP A 458 -16.76 12.11 31.52
C ASP A 458 -16.54 12.73 30.12
N PRO A 459 -17.45 13.56 29.60
CA PRO A 459 -17.29 14.19 28.30
C PRO A 459 -15.97 14.96 28.13
N GLU A 460 -15.52 15.64 29.18
CA GLU A 460 -14.26 16.39 29.22
C GLU A 460 -13.05 15.49 29.08
N TRP A 461 -13.11 14.28 29.66
CA TRP A 461 -12.08 13.25 29.51
C TRP A 461 -12.08 12.68 28.10
N GLU A 462 -13.24 12.23 27.64
CA GLU A 462 -13.37 11.55 26.35
C GLU A 462 -13.04 12.48 25.17
N ASN A 463 -13.32 13.76 25.25
CA ASN A 463 -12.96 14.74 24.24
C ASN A 463 -11.45 15.00 24.13
N ARG A 464 -10.65 14.54 25.10
CA ARG A 464 -9.18 14.62 25.08
C ARG A 464 -8.55 13.37 24.47
N GLY A 465 -9.30 12.30 24.30
CA GLY A 465 -8.78 11.05 23.75
C GLY A 465 -8.39 11.16 22.26
N ILE A 466 -7.46 10.32 21.84
CA ILE A 466 -6.86 10.33 20.48
C ILE A 466 -7.93 10.25 19.38
N CYS A 467 -8.91 9.37 19.54
CA CYS A 467 -9.94 9.20 18.52
C CYS A 467 -10.70 10.49 18.26
N ARG A 468 -11.13 11.16 19.32
CA ARG A 468 -11.99 12.36 19.23
C ARG A 468 -11.21 13.64 18.99
N SER A 469 -10.00 13.76 19.54
CA SER A 469 -9.20 15.00 19.44
C SER A 469 -8.25 15.03 18.24
N VAL A 470 -7.92 13.87 17.64
CA VAL A 470 -6.95 13.77 16.54
C VAL A 470 -7.55 13.09 15.32
N THR A 471 -7.99 11.82 15.45
CA THR A 471 -8.39 10.99 14.30
C THR A 471 -9.61 11.58 13.59
N TRP A 472 -10.64 11.91 14.34
CA TRP A 472 -11.86 12.50 13.78
C TRP A 472 -11.61 13.87 13.16
N PRO A 473 -11.01 14.88 13.85
CA PRO A 473 -10.74 16.18 13.26
C PRO A 473 -9.85 16.09 12.01
N ARG A 474 -8.78 15.27 12.02
CA ARG A 474 -7.97 15.07 10.82
C ARG A 474 -8.80 14.59 9.64
N THR A 475 -9.63 13.58 9.86
CA THR A 475 -10.50 13.03 8.82
C THR A 475 -11.48 14.08 8.32
N GLU A 476 -12.14 14.78 9.25
CA GLU A 476 -13.11 15.80 8.92
C GLU A 476 -12.50 16.95 8.12
N TYR A 477 -11.43 17.51 8.62
CA TYR A 477 -10.83 18.70 8.03
C TYR A 477 -10.14 18.39 6.69
N SER A 478 -9.49 17.22 6.55
CA SER A 478 -8.88 16.83 5.29
C SER A 478 -9.93 16.66 4.16
N ILE A 479 -11.14 16.19 4.49
CA ILE A 479 -12.22 16.03 3.52
C ILE A 479 -12.89 17.38 3.21
N LEU A 480 -13.13 18.20 4.23
CA LEU A 480 -13.77 19.52 4.05
C LEU A 480 -12.83 20.59 3.48
N GLY A 481 -11.50 20.37 3.51
CA GLY A 481 -10.50 21.37 3.15
C GLY A 481 -10.47 22.57 4.10
N LYS A 482 -11.15 22.49 5.24
CA LYS A 482 -11.22 23.56 6.27
C LYS A 482 -11.42 22.99 7.65
N ARG A 483 -10.99 23.74 8.66
CA ARG A 483 -11.21 23.43 10.07
C ARG A 483 -12.59 23.87 10.55
N ALA A 484 -12.96 23.46 11.76
CA ALA A 484 -14.22 23.86 12.40
C ALA A 484 -14.35 25.39 12.60
N ASP A 485 -13.24 26.09 12.79
CA ASP A 485 -13.19 27.56 12.92
C ASP A 485 -13.28 28.30 11.58
N GLY A 486 -13.44 27.56 10.47
CA GLY A 486 -13.52 28.13 9.12
C GLY A 486 -12.15 28.34 8.45
N THR A 487 -11.06 28.09 9.13
CA THR A 487 -9.70 28.21 8.54
C THR A 487 -9.54 27.24 7.39
N ILE A 488 -9.25 27.73 6.19
CA ILE A 488 -8.99 26.91 5.01
C ILE A 488 -7.62 26.25 5.18
N LEU A 489 -7.54 24.95 4.89
CA LEU A 489 -6.29 24.21 4.91
C LEU A 489 -5.37 24.71 3.79
N PRO A 490 -4.08 25.06 4.11
CA PRO A 490 -3.16 25.58 3.11
C PRO A 490 -2.64 24.47 2.19
N GLY A 491 -2.51 24.81 0.92
CA GLY A 491 -1.70 24.10 -0.07
C GLY A 491 -2.40 22.97 -0.81
N GLU A 492 -1.71 22.58 -1.86
CA GLU A 492 -2.02 21.39 -2.66
C GLU A 492 -1.11 20.24 -2.22
N TYR A 493 -1.60 19.02 -2.35
CA TYR A 493 -0.77 17.83 -2.15
C TYR A 493 0.21 17.66 -3.32
N TYR A 494 1.30 16.94 -3.11
CA TYR A 494 2.28 16.66 -4.16
C TYR A 494 1.72 15.91 -5.37
N THR A 495 0.54 15.34 -5.24
CA THR A 495 -0.22 14.72 -6.33
C THR A 495 -0.98 15.73 -7.18
N ASN A 496 -0.88 17.04 -6.88
CA ASN A 496 -1.65 18.13 -7.48
C ASN A 496 -3.17 17.94 -7.37
N GLN A 497 -3.61 17.21 -6.34
CA GLN A 497 -5.01 16.96 -6.04
C GLN A 497 -5.35 17.47 -4.64
N THR A 498 -6.61 17.78 -4.43
CA THR A 498 -7.18 18.06 -3.11
C THR A 498 -8.00 16.87 -2.65
N THR A 499 -8.10 16.64 -1.35
CA THR A 499 -8.95 15.58 -0.79
C THR A 499 -10.39 16.03 -0.56
N THR A 500 -10.77 17.21 -1.01
CA THR A 500 -12.12 17.77 -0.89
C THR A 500 -13.14 17.08 -1.81
N LYS A 501 -13.03 15.77 -1.96
CA LYS A 501 -14.02 15.00 -2.71
C LYS A 501 -15.30 14.90 -1.89
N GLU A 502 -16.43 14.91 -2.58
CA GLU A 502 -17.73 14.62 -1.99
C GLU A 502 -17.77 13.18 -1.47
N VAL A 503 -17.58 13.01 -0.18
CA VAL A 503 -17.61 11.70 0.50
C VAL A 503 -18.38 11.81 1.79
N ASN A 504 -19.04 10.72 2.15
CA ASN A 504 -19.72 10.58 3.42
C ASN A 504 -18.82 9.85 4.41
N ARG A 505 -18.97 10.16 5.69
CA ARG A 505 -18.24 9.52 6.77
C ARG A 505 -19.10 9.37 8.00
N SER A 506 -18.83 8.34 8.77
CA SER A 506 -19.50 8.08 10.02
C SER A 506 -18.50 7.71 11.09
N PHE A 507 -18.74 8.21 12.28
CA PHE A 507 -17.98 7.90 13.47
C PHE A 507 -18.85 7.10 14.43
N TYR A 508 -18.37 5.94 14.83
CA TYR A 508 -19.06 5.00 15.71
C TYR A 508 -18.22 4.68 16.93
N GLN A 509 -18.91 4.50 18.05
CA GLN A 509 -18.35 3.88 19.22
C GLN A 509 -18.82 2.42 19.29
N LEU A 510 -17.94 1.50 19.60
CA LEU A 510 -18.30 0.10 19.85
C LEU A 510 -18.98 0.03 21.21
N GLY A 511 -20.21 -0.47 21.24
CA GLY A 511 -20.94 -0.82 22.44
C GLY A 511 -21.26 -2.30 22.48
N PHE A 512 -21.84 -2.74 23.59
CA PHE A 512 -22.32 -4.09 23.79
C PHE A 512 -23.74 -4.05 24.34
N VAL A 513 -24.59 -4.96 23.86
CA VAL A 513 -25.95 -5.14 24.37
C VAL A 513 -26.13 -6.60 24.79
N GLU A 514 -26.86 -6.82 25.88
CA GLU A 514 -27.13 -8.15 26.40
C GLU A 514 -28.18 -8.89 25.55
N ASP A 515 -29.10 -8.14 24.95
CA ASP A 515 -30.17 -8.68 24.10
C ASP A 515 -30.09 -8.09 22.68
N PRO A 516 -29.95 -8.91 21.64
CA PRO A 516 -29.92 -8.42 20.25
C PRO A 516 -31.24 -7.79 19.82
N THR A 517 -32.35 -8.03 20.51
CA THR A 517 -33.64 -7.38 20.24
C THR A 517 -33.66 -5.91 20.69
N ALA A 518 -32.78 -5.55 21.63
CA ALA A 518 -32.58 -4.16 22.06
C ALA A 518 -31.86 -3.28 21.03
N LEU A 519 -31.30 -3.87 19.96
CA LEU A 519 -30.72 -3.12 18.85
C LEU A 519 -31.81 -2.28 18.19
N THR A 520 -31.74 -0.97 18.38
CA THR A 520 -32.70 -0.02 17.80
C THR A 520 -32.69 -0.08 16.27
N LEU A 521 -33.81 0.29 15.62
CA LEU A 521 -33.88 0.36 14.16
C LEU A 521 -32.79 1.30 13.59
N ALA A 522 -32.40 2.32 14.33
CA ALA A 522 -31.30 3.22 13.96
C ALA A 522 -29.94 2.49 13.94
N ALA A 523 -29.61 1.71 14.97
CA ALA A 523 -28.38 0.92 15.01
C ALA A 523 -28.35 -0.13 13.89
N LYS A 524 -29.50 -0.77 13.58
CA LYS A 524 -29.62 -1.71 12.46
C LYS A 524 -29.37 -1.03 11.11
N LYS A 525 -29.90 0.17 10.90
CA LYS A 525 -29.66 0.97 9.67
C LYS A 525 -28.20 1.38 9.53
N GLN A 526 -27.51 1.66 10.63
CA GLN A 526 -26.10 2.05 10.63
C GLN A 526 -25.18 0.87 10.32
N ILE A 527 -25.46 -0.33 10.86
CA ILE A 527 -24.74 -1.55 10.47
C ILE A 527 -24.90 -1.80 8.96
N VAL A 528 -26.11 -1.61 8.43
CA VAL A 528 -26.39 -1.71 6.99
C VAL A 528 -25.63 -0.64 6.19
N ALA A 529 -25.52 0.58 6.67
CA ALA A 529 -24.76 1.64 6.01
C ALA A 529 -23.26 1.34 5.94
N LEU A 530 -22.66 0.74 6.99
CA LEU A 530 -21.29 0.25 6.97
C LEU A 530 -21.04 -0.80 5.86
N ILE A 531 -22.05 -1.64 5.60
CA ILE A 531 -21.96 -2.71 4.59
C ILE A 531 -22.18 -2.14 3.16
N GLY A 532 -22.80 -0.96 3.04
CA GLY A 532 -23.21 -0.37 1.75
C GLY A 532 -24.48 -0.99 1.17
N LYS A 533 -25.41 -0.15 0.72
CA LYS A 533 -26.74 -0.56 0.24
C LYS A 533 -26.74 -1.60 -0.89
N ASN A 534 -25.69 -1.64 -1.70
CA ASN A 534 -25.65 -2.44 -2.94
C ASN A 534 -24.85 -3.75 -2.87
N LYS A 535 -24.25 -4.12 -1.71
CA LYS A 535 -23.45 -5.36 -1.59
C LYS A 535 -24.05 -6.40 -0.63
N LEU A 536 -25.30 -6.26 -0.23
CA LEU A 536 -26.07 -7.26 0.52
C LEU A 536 -26.52 -8.48 -0.35
N HIS A 537 -25.92 -8.70 -1.50
CA HIS A 537 -26.15 -9.91 -2.29
C HIS A 537 -25.26 -11.08 -1.83
N ASN A 538 -25.14 -11.27 -0.52
CA ASN A 538 -24.75 -12.57 0.00
C ASN A 538 -26.00 -13.23 0.61
N PRO A 539 -26.61 -14.22 -0.04
CA PRO A 539 -27.80 -14.90 0.46
C PRO A 539 -27.58 -15.68 1.77
N SER A 540 -26.31 -15.81 2.21
CA SER A 540 -25.96 -16.40 3.50
C SER A 540 -25.90 -15.37 4.65
N LEU A 541 -25.95 -14.08 4.39
CA LEU A 541 -26.15 -13.02 5.40
C LEU A 541 -27.64 -12.73 5.54
N LYS A 542 -28.40 -13.69 6.06
CA LYS A 542 -29.64 -13.39 6.75
C LYS A 542 -29.27 -12.66 8.03
N LEU A 543 -29.20 -11.31 7.96
CA LEU A 543 -29.50 -10.49 9.12
C LEU A 543 -30.96 -10.83 9.47
N THR A 544 -31.14 -11.85 10.29
CA THR A 544 -32.43 -12.13 10.93
C THR A 544 -32.60 -10.97 11.91
N VAL A 545 -33.22 -9.91 11.41
CA VAL A 545 -33.80 -8.87 12.24
C VAL A 545 -34.92 -9.57 12.96
N VAL A 546 -34.62 -10.12 14.13
CA VAL A 546 -35.65 -10.59 15.05
C VAL A 546 -36.37 -9.34 15.49
N SER A 547 -37.59 -9.21 14.99
CA SER A 547 -38.56 -8.16 15.34
C SER A 547 -38.98 -8.30 16.78
#